data_e98a70f663e755279d7bf09b0583ffaa
#
_entry.id   e98a70f663e755279d7bf09b0583ffaa
#
_cell.length_a   1.000
_cell.length_b   1.000
_cell.length_c   1.000
_cell.angle_alpha   90.00
_cell.angle_beta   90.00
_cell.angle_gamma   90.00
#
_symmetry.space_group_name_H-M   'P 1'
#
loop_
_entity.id
_entity.type
_entity.pdbx_description
1 polymer ?
#
loop_
_entity_poly.entity_id
_entity_poly.type
_entity_poly.pdbx_seq_one_letter_code
_entity_poly.pdbx_strand_id
1 'polypeptide(L)'
;MALFIELLLMGVGLAMDAFAVSVCKGLGMKKLNKKQAVVIGLYFGGFQALMPLVGWILGIQFQKYITSIDHWIAFILLGFIGGKMILEAVKEWNEEDIVEVKDQPLDHRNMFVLVVATSIDALAVGITFAFLDTPILEAITIIGITTMVISIVGVVIGNYFGGKYKHKAELVGGIILVLLGVRILIQHLSGLA
;
A
#
# COMPACT_ATOMS: atom_id res chain seq x y z
N MET A 1 -26.69 -5.65 5.99
CA MET A 1 -26.43 -4.33 5.40
C MET A 1 -25.43 -3.52 6.23
N ALA A 2 -25.54 -3.44 7.56
CA ALA A 2 -24.58 -2.74 8.43
C ALA A 2 -23.16 -3.31 8.27
N LEU A 3 -22.96 -4.62 8.41
CA LEU A 3 -21.66 -5.28 8.26
C LEU A 3 -20.99 -5.00 6.91
N PHE A 4 -21.75 -5.01 5.82
CA PHE A 4 -21.20 -4.69 4.49
C PHE A 4 -20.64 -3.26 4.42
N ILE A 5 -21.35 -2.29 5.00
CA ILE A 5 -20.90 -0.89 5.04
C ILE A 5 -19.65 -0.75 5.91
N GLU A 6 -19.61 -1.42 7.06
CA GLU A 6 -18.44 -1.43 7.94
C GLU A 6 -17.21 -2.03 7.24
N LEU A 7 -17.35 -3.18 6.60
CA LEU A 7 -16.28 -3.82 5.83
C LEU A 7 -15.83 -2.97 4.63
N LEU A 8 -16.77 -2.30 3.96
CA LEU A 8 -16.45 -1.40 2.85
C LEU A 8 -15.65 -0.18 3.34
N LEU A 9 -16.09 0.48 4.42
CA LEU A 9 -15.38 1.61 5.02
C LEU A 9 -14.00 1.22 5.50
N MET A 10 -13.88 0.05 6.14
CA MET A 10 -12.59 -0.52 6.53
C MET A 10 -11.70 -0.81 5.32
N GLY A 11 -12.26 -1.40 4.25
CA GLY A 11 -11.55 -1.64 2.99
C GLY A 11 -11.05 -0.35 2.33
N VAL A 12 -11.84 0.73 2.37
CA VAL A 12 -11.42 2.05 1.89
C VAL A 12 -10.27 2.59 2.76
N GLY A 13 -10.37 2.49 4.08
CA GLY A 13 -9.31 2.92 4.99
C GLY A 13 -7.99 2.21 4.74
N LEU A 14 -8.03 0.87 4.69
CA LEU A 14 -6.88 0.01 4.41
C LEU A 14 -6.28 0.22 2.99
N ALA A 15 -7.11 0.65 2.03
CA ALA A 15 -6.66 0.88 0.66
C ALA A 15 -5.90 2.20 0.47
N MET A 16 -5.86 3.09 1.47
CA MET A 16 -5.25 4.42 1.31
C MET A 16 -3.74 4.35 1.06
N ASP A 17 -3.03 3.43 1.70
CA ASP A 17 -1.60 3.23 1.50
C ASP A 17 -1.31 2.68 0.09
N ALA A 18 -2.11 1.69 -0.33
CA ALA A 18 -2.06 1.15 -1.68
C ALA A 18 -2.41 2.21 -2.75
N PHE A 19 -3.37 3.10 -2.46
CA PHE A 19 -3.70 4.23 -3.31
C PHE A 19 -2.53 5.18 -3.47
N ALA A 20 -1.89 5.60 -2.37
CA ALA A 20 -0.75 6.52 -2.41
C ALA A 20 0.40 5.96 -3.26
N VAL A 21 0.76 4.70 -3.04
CA VAL A 21 1.79 4.01 -3.84
C VAL A 21 1.38 3.87 -5.30
N SER A 22 0.11 3.56 -5.57
CA SER A 22 -0.43 3.43 -6.93
C SER A 22 -0.39 4.76 -7.70
N VAL A 23 -0.69 5.88 -7.02
CA VAL A 23 -0.52 7.23 -7.58
C VAL A 23 0.93 7.45 -7.97
N CYS A 24 1.89 7.15 -7.09
CA CYS A 24 3.32 7.29 -7.39
C CYS A 24 3.75 6.45 -8.60
N LYS A 25 3.26 5.20 -8.71
CA LYS A 25 3.52 4.35 -9.89
C LYS A 25 2.93 4.94 -11.17
N GLY A 26 1.71 5.50 -11.09
CA GLY A 26 1.06 6.18 -12.22
C GLY A 26 1.83 7.42 -12.69
N LEU A 27 2.36 8.21 -11.76
CA LEU A 27 3.17 9.39 -12.03
C LEU A 27 4.44 9.07 -12.82
N GLY A 28 5.08 7.92 -12.54
CA GLY A 28 6.27 7.44 -13.24
C GLY A 28 6.00 6.87 -14.64
N MET A 29 4.76 6.75 -15.10
CA MET A 29 4.42 6.25 -16.44
C MET A 29 4.38 7.39 -17.47
N LYS A 30 5.08 7.23 -18.59
CA LYS A 30 5.03 8.20 -19.71
C LYS A 30 3.64 8.29 -20.34
N LYS A 31 2.97 7.14 -20.47
CA LYS A 31 1.59 6.99 -20.93
C LYS A 31 0.89 5.96 -20.06
N LEU A 32 -0.40 6.14 -19.83
CA LEU A 32 -1.19 5.17 -19.07
C LEU A 32 -1.14 3.78 -19.73
N ASN A 33 -0.46 2.86 -19.07
CA ASN A 33 -0.48 1.46 -19.44
C ASN A 33 -1.58 0.73 -18.66
N LYS A 34 -2.73 0.54 -19.31
CA LYS A 34 -3.90 -0.12 -18.69
C LYS A 34 -3.58 -1.52 -18.16
N LYS A 35 -2.70 -2.28 -18.84
CA LYS A 35 -2.30 -3.61 -18.37
C LYS A 35 -1.50 -3.51 -17.07
N GLN A 36 -0.54 -2.58 -16.99
CA GLN A 36 0.22 -2.34 -15.76
C GLN A 36 -0.68 -1.85 -14.64
N ALA A 37 -1.64 -0.95 -14.90
CA ALA A 37 -2.59 -0.48 -13.90
C ALA A 37 -3.41 -1.63 -13.30
N VAL A 38 -3.90 -2.55 -14.14
CA VAL A 38 -4.64 -3.74 -13.67
C VAL A 38 -3.73 -4.68 -12.88
N VAL A 39 -2.49 -4.90 -13.33
CA VAL A 39 -1.52 -5.74 -12.61
C VAL A 39 -1.19 -5.15 -11.25
N ILE A 40 -0.97 -3.83 -11.15
CA ILE A 40 -0.76 -3.14 -9.88
C ILE A 40 -1.97 -3.31 -8.96
N GLY A 41 -3.18 -3.10 -9.48
CA GLY A 41 -4.41 -3.32 -8.73
C GLY A 41 -4.57 -4.75 -8.23
N LEU A 42 -4.21 -5.75 -9.05
CA LEU A 42 -4.23 -7.16 -8.66
C LEU A 42 -3.20 -7.48 -7.56
N TYR A 43 -2.01 -6.89 -7.63
CA TYR A 43 -1.01 -7.03 -6.57
C TYR A 43 -1.54 -6.48 -5.25
N PHE A 44 -1.99 -5.21 -5.21
CA PHE A 44 -2.48 -4.60 -3.99
C PHE A 44 -3.76 -5.28 -3.49
N GLY A 45 -4.76 -5.47 -4.33
CA GLY A 45 -6.02 -6.11 -3.94
C GLY A 45 -5.84 -7.56 -3.51
N GLY A 46 -4.97 -8.32 -4.20
CA GLY A 46 -4.65 -9.70 -3.84
C GLY A 46 -3.97 -9.82 -2.49
N PHE A 47 -2.97 -8.99 -2.21
CA PHE A 47 -2.29 -9.00 -0.91
C PHE A 47 -3.17 -8.44 0.20
N GLN A 48 -3.99 -7.44 -0.10
CA GLN A 48 -4.94 -6.88 0.85
C GLN A 48 -6.09 -7.84 1.20
N ALA A 49 -6.35 -8.84 0.38
CA ALA A 49 -7.22 -9.98 0.70
C ALA A 49 -6.47 -11.10 1.42
N LEU A 50 -5.23 -11.39 0.99
CA LEU A 50 -4.43 -12.48 1.52
C LEU A 50 -4.00 -12.22 2.98
N MET A 51 -3.57 -10.99 3.30
CA MET A 51 -3.04 -10.66 4.62
C MET A 51 -4.07 -10.78 5.75
N PRO A 52 -5.33 -10.30 5.61
CA PRO A 52 -6.34 -10.57 6.63
C PRO A 52 -6.65 -12.07 6.78
N LEU A 53 -6.60 -12.84 5.70
CA LEU A 53 -6.77 -14.28 5.80
C LEU A 53 -5.65 -14.93 6.61
N VAL A 54 -4.41 -14.56 6.35
CA VAL A 54 -3.23 -15.01 7.12
C VAL A 54 -3.37 -14.56 8.58
N GLY A 55 -3.70 -13.30 8.82
CA GLY A 55 -3.93 -12.75 10.16
C GLY A 55 -5.03 -13.49 10.92
N TRP A 56 -6.12 -13.83 10.25
CA TRP A 56 -7.23 -14.59 10.84
C TRP A 56 -6.79 -16.02 11.22
N ILE A 57 -6.06 -16.72 10.36
CA ILE A 57 -5.50 -18.03 10.67
C ILE A 57 -4.54 -17.96 11.86
N LEU A 58 -3.67 -16.96 11.90
CA LEU A 58 -2.75 -16.73 13.01
C LEU A 58 -3.50 -16.36 14.29
N GLY A 59 -4.53 -15.52 14.19
CA GLY A 59 -5.39 -15.13 15.32
C GLY A 59 -6.06 -16.32 16.00
N ILE A 60 -6.55 -17.29 15.25
CA ILE A 60 -7.12 -18.54 15.78
C ILE A 60 -6.06 -19.38 16.52
N GLN A 61 -4.83 -19.44 15.99
CA GLN A 61 -3.79 -20.34 16.52
C GLN A 61 -2.98 -19.71 17.66
N PHE A 62 -2.79 -18.40 17.65
CA PHE A 62 -1.81 -17.73 18.51
C PHE A 62 -2.39 -16.54 19.30
N GLN A 63 -3.52 -16.70 19.92
CA GLN A 63 -4.19 -15.66 20.73
C GLN A 63 -3.29 -14.90 21.74
N LYS A 64 -2.10 -15.39 22.02
CA LYS A 64 -1.25 -14.91 23.14
C LYS A 64 0.05 -14.17 22.72
N TYR A 65 0.46 -14.17 21.45
CA TYR A 65 1.85 -13.82 21.08
C TYR A 65 2.05 -12.71 20.04
N ILE A 66 1.02 -12.13 19.43
CA ILE A 66 1.16 -11.41 18.15
C ILE A 66 1.28 -9.86 18.24
N THR A 67 1.39 -9.23 19.37
CA THR A 67 1.19 -7.76 19.45
C THR A 67 2.45 -6.87 19.38
N SER A 68 3.68 -7.40 19.24
CA SER A 68 4.88 -6.56 19.48
C SER A 68 5.79 -6.29 18.28
N ILE A 69 5.70 -7.01 17.17
CA ILE A 69 6.74 -6.98 16.12
C ILE A 69 6.28 -6.30 14.82
N ASP A 70 5.00 -6.33 14.51
CA ASP A 70 4.45 -5.97 13.19
C ASP A 70 4.71 -4.50 12.81
N HIS A 71 4.60 -3.59 13.76
CA HIS A 71 4.76 -2.15 13.54
C HIS A 71 6.21 -1.74 13.25
N TRP A 72 7.20 -2.44 13.82
CA TRP A 72 8.60 -2.20 13.53
C TRP A 72 8.96 -2.63 12.11
N ILE A 73 8.41 -3.77 11.65
CA ILE A 73 8.63 -4.25 10.28
C ILE A 73 8.02 -3.27 9.29
N ALA A 74 6.77 -2.82 9.52
CA ALA A 74 6.11 -1.82 8.68
C ALA A 74 6.93 -0.52 8.62
N PHE A 75 7.37 0.01 9.76
CA PHE A 75 8.18 1.22 9.82
C PHE A 75 9.49 1.10 9.03
N ILE A 76 10.24 0.01 9.22
CA ILE A 76 11.51 -0.22 8.53
C ILE A 76 11.29 -0.34 7.01
N LEU A 77 10.28 -1.10 6.58
CA LEU A 77 9.97 -1.29 5.16
C LEU A 77 9.52 0.02 4.50
N LEU A 78 8.54 0.72 5.07
CA LEU A 78 8.07 1.99 4.53
C LEU A 78 9.16 3.08 4.57
N GLY A 79 9.94 3.13 5.64
CA GLY A 79 11.07 4.04 5.78
C GLY A 79 12.15 3.79 4.73
N PHE A 80 12.49 2.52 4.47
CA PHE A 80 13.47 2.15 3.44
C PHE A 80 12.98 2.49 2.03
N ILE A 81 11.72 2.15 1.71
CA ILE A 81 11.14 2.41 0.39
C ILE A 81 10.96 3.90 0.15
N GLY A 82 10.37 4.61 1.13
CA GLY A 82 10.18 6.07 1.05
C GLY A 82 11.51 6.82 0.99
N GLY A 83 12.50 6.41 1.79
CA GLY A 83 13.85 6.95 1.75
C GLY A 83 14.54 6.75 0.40
N LYS A 84 14.41 5.56 -0.20
CA LYS A 84 14.94 5.28 -1.54
C LYS A 84 14.27 6.17 -2.60
N MET A 85 12.94 6.34 -2.57
CA MET A 85 12.22 7.21 -3.51
C MET A 85 12.67 8.68 -3.38
N ILE A 86 12.87 9.17 -2.15
CA ILE A 86 13.37 10.53 -1.90
C ILE A 86 14.79 10.70 -2.47
N LEU A 87 15.68 9.74 -2.22
CA LEU A 87 17.05 9.79 -2.72
C LEU A 87 17.11 9.78 -4.25
N GLU A 88 16.28 8.95 -4.89
CA GLU A 88 16.18 8.89 -6.36
C GLU A 88 15.65 10.23 -6.92
N ALA A 89 14.57 10.77 -6.34
CA ALA A 89 14.01 12.05 -6.76
C ALA A 89 14.98 13.23 -6.59
N VAL A 90 15.76 13.27 -5.50
CA VAL A 90 16.76 14.32 -5.25
C VAL A 90 17.95 14.18 -6.19
N LYS A 91 18.38 12.95 -6.49
CA LYS A 91 19.48 12.68 -7.43
C LYS A 91 19.13 13.10 -8.85
N GLU A 92 17.94 12.73 -9.32
CA GLU A 92 17.42 13.11 -10.64
C GLU A 92 17.14 14.62 -10.76
N TRP A 93 16.89 15.33 -9.64
CA TRP A 93 16.69 16.78 -9.64
C TRP A 93 17.97 17.55 -10.01
N ASN A 94 19.14 17.02 -9.67
CA ASN A 94 20.43 17.65 -9.94
C ASN A 94 20.99 17.30 -11.34
N GLU A 95 20.40 16.34 -12.01
CA GLU A 95 20.76 15.96 -13.37
C GLU A 95 19.76 16.65 -14.32
N GLU A 96 20.15 17.80 -14.93
CA GLU A 96 19.38 18.53 -15.96
C GLU A 96 19.24 17.76 -17.28
N ASP A 97 19.61 16.51 -17.32
CA ASP A 97 19.47 15.69 -18.52
C ASP A 97 18.01 15.30 -18.73
N ILE A 98 17.56 15.54 -19.95
CA ILE A 98 16.28 15.05 -20.49
C ILE A 98 16.29 13.52 -20.35
N VAL A 99 15.92 13.03 -19.17
CA VAL A 99 15.75 11.61 -18.96
C VAL A 99 14.59 11.18 -19.86
N GLU A 100 14.93 10.56 -20.99
CA GLU A 100 13.94 9.79 -21.73
C GLU A 100 13.25 8.86 -20.75
N VAL A 101 12.02 9.20 -20.39
CA VAL A 101 11.16 8.30 -19.60
C VAL A 101 10.92 7.08 -20.47
N LYS A 102 11.82 6.10 -20.38
CA LYS A 102 11.59 4.77 -20.96
C LYS A 102 10.48 4.14 -20.15
N ASP A 103 9.46 3.64 -20.82
CA ASP A 103 8.48 2.76 -20.21
C ASP A 103 9.22 1.57 -19.58
N GLN A 104 9.55 1.68 -18.31
CA GLN A 104 10.23 0.60 -17.62
C GLN A 104 9.20 -0.51 -17.37
N PRO A 105 9.55 -1.76 -17.66
CA PRO A 105 8.70 -2.89 -17.28
C PRO A 105 8.50 -2.87 -15.76
N LEU A 106 7.32 -3.30 -15.34
CA LEU A 106 6.98 -3.37 -13.92
C LEU A 106 8.01 -4.26 -13.20
N ASP A 107 8.77 -3.69 -12.29
CA ASP A 107 9.68 -4.47 -11.43
C ASP A 107 8.85 -5.22 -10.39
N HIS A 108 8.62 -6.50 -10.67
CA HIS A 108 7.84 -7.40 -9.81
C HIS A 108 8.44 -7.57 -8.41
N ARG A 109 9.77 -7.50 -8.28
CA ARG A 109 10.46 -7.60 -6.99
C ARG A 109 10.14 -6.40 -6.10
N ASN A 110 10.27 -5.19 -6.65
CA ASN A 110 9.92 -3.98 -5.94
C ASN A 110 8.41 -3.93 -5.65
N MET A 111 7.56 -4.39 -6.57
CA MET A 111 6.11 -4.48 -6.33
C MET A 111 5.79 -5.41 -5.17
N PHE A 112 6.42 -6.59 -5.11
CA PHE A 112 6.19 -7.54 -4.02
C PHE A 112 6.52 -6.93 -2.65
N VAL A 113 7.67 -6.27 -2.54
CA VAL A 113 8.06 -5.59 -1.29
C VAL A 113 7.07 -4.51 -0.90
N LEU A 114 6.62 -3.69 -1.87
CA LEU A 114 5.64 -2.63 -1.65
C LEU A 114 4.30 -3.18 -1.14
N VAL A 115 3.76 -4.21 -1.80
CA VAL A 115 2.44 -4.75 -1.42
C VAL A 115 2.48 -5.46 -0.07
N VAL A 116 3.59 -6.13 0.26
CA VAL A 116 3.76 -6.72 1.60
C VAL A 116 3.80 -5.59 2.65
N ALA A 117 4.60 -4.55 2.41
CA ALA A 117 4.71 -3.44 3.36
C ALA A 117 3.38 -2.71 3.62
N THR A 118 2.60 -2.47 2.56
CA THR A 118 1.31 -1.76 2.66
C THR A 118 0.15 -2.65 3.13
N SER A 119 0.33 -3.95 3.27
CA SER A 119 -0.73 -4.87 3.70
C SER A 119 -0.52 -5.42 5.12
N ILE A 120 0.47 -4.92 5.86
CA ILE A 120 0.74 -5.38 7.25
C ILE A 120 -0.40 -4.97 8.19
N ASP A 121 -0.98 -3.80 8.00
CA ASP A 121 -2.16 -3.32 8.71
C ASP A 121 -3.38 -4.25 8.49
N ALA A 122 -3.55 -4.73 7.27
CA ALA A 122 -4.58 -5.71 6.93
C ALA A 122 -4.39 -7.05 7.65
N LEU A 123 -3.13 -7.46 7.91
CA LEU A 123 -2.83 -8.63 8.72
C LEU A 123 -3.33 -8.45 10.16
N ALA A 124 -3.09 -7.29 10.78
CA ALA A 124 -3.58 -6.98 12.12
C ALA A 124 -5.12 -6.99 12.18
N VAL A 125 -5.78 -6.42 11.16
CA VAL A 125 -7.24 -6.46 11.02
C VAL A 125 -7.74 -7.90 10.91
N GLY A 126 -7.05 -8.77 10.19
CA GLY A 126 -7.38 -10.19 10.09
C GLY A 126 -7.33 -10.91 11.43
N ILE A 127 -6.35 -10.61 12.29
CA ILE A 127 -6.28 -11.12 13.66
C ILE A 127 -7.52 -10.67 14.44
N THR A 128 -7.91 -9.40 14.33
CA THR A 128 -9.10 -8.85 14.98
C THR A 128 -10.38 -9.57 14.50
N PHE A 129 -10.48 -9.89 13.21
CA PHE A 129 -11.60 -10.66 12.67
C PHE A 129 -11.75 -12.05 13.29
N ALA A 130 -10.62 -12.69 13.66
CA ALA A 130 -10.65 -13.98 14.35
C ALA A 130 -11.28 -13.89 15.74
N PHE A 131 -11.19 -12.73 16.43
CA PHE A 131 -11.78 -12.51 17.74
C PHE A 131 -13.25 -12.06 17.68
N LEU A 132 -13.65 -11.43 16.58
CA LEU A 132 -15.00 -10.89 16.41
C LEU A 132 -15.95 -11.84 15.68
N ASP A 133 -15.54 -13.10 15.41
CA ASP A 133 -16.30 -14.07 14.62
C ASP A 133 -16.80 -13.52 13.27
N THR A 134 -16.03 -12.60 12.68
CA THR A 134 -16.38 -11.96 11.42
C THR A 134 -16.31 -12.98 10.28
N PRO A 135 -17.28 -13.01 9.35
CA PRO A 135 -17.24 -13.92 8.19
C PRO A 135 -16.07 -13.54 7.27
N ILE A 136 -14.93 -14.23 7.44
CA ILE A 136 -13.64 -13.88 6.82
C ILE A 136 -13.73 -13.83 5.30
N LEU A 137 -14.46 -14.73 4.65
CA LEU A 137 -14.57 -14.76 3.19
C LEU A 137 -15.26 -13.51 2.63
N GLU A 138 -16.28 -13.00 3.30
CA GLU A 138 -16.93 -11.74 2.91
C GLU A 138 -15.97 -10.56 3.12
N ALA A 139 -15.29 -10.52 4.27
CA ALA A 139 -14.36 -9.45 4.61
C ALA A 139 -13.22 -9.34 3.61
N ILE A 140 -12.49 -10.43 3.33
CA ILE A 140 -11.35 -10.43 2.39
C ILE A 140 -11.78 -10.10 0.96
N THR A 141 -12.98 -10.53 0.56
CA THR A 141 -13.50 -10.24 -0.78
C THR A 141 -13.80 -8.74 -0.94
N ILE A 142 -14.48 -8.15 0.03
CA ILE A 142 -14.82 -6.71 0.00
C ILE A 142 -13.54 -5.88 0.08
N ILE A 143 -12.65 -6.17 1.02
CA ILE A 143 -11.39 -5.43 1.20
C ILE A 143 -10.52 -5.55 -0.06
N GLY A 144 -10.34 -6.75 -0.59
CA GLY A 144 -9.50 -6.99 -1.77
C GLY A 144 -10.02 -6.28 -3.02
N ILE A 145 -11.33 -6.39 -3.31
CA ILE A 145 -11.93 -5.72 -4.47
C ILE A 145 -11.85 -4.19 -4.30
N THR A 146 -12.17 -3.68 -3.13
CA THR A 146 -12.11 -2.24 -2.85
C THR A 146 -10.69 -1.71 -3.07
N THR A 147 -9.68 -2.39 -2.53
CA THR A 147 -8.29 -2.00 -2.70
C THR A 147 -7.84 -2.09 -4.16
N MET A 148 -8.23 -3.15 -4.88
CA MET A 148 -7.93 -3.29 -6.31
C MET A 148 -8.48 -2.10 -7.12
N VAL A 149 -9.74 -1.74 -6.92
CA VAL A 149 -10.40 -0.63 -7.63
C VAL A 149 -9.72 0.69 -7.29
N ILE A 150 -9.50 0.96 -6.01
CA ILE A 150 -8.88 2.19 -5.52
C ILE A 150 -7.43 2.31 -6.06
N SER A 151 -6.67 1.21 -6.11
CA SER A 151 -5.31 1.21 -6.66
C SER A 151 -5.29 1.48 -8.16
N ILE A 152 -6.19 0.88 -8.93
CA ILE A 152 -6.30 1.17 -10.37
C ILE A 152 -6.63 2.65 -10.60
N VAL A 153 -7.58 3.20 -9.84
CA VAL A 153 -7.92 4.64 -9.88
C VAL A 153 -6.71 5.48 -9.51
N GLY A 154 -5.95 5.08 -8.49
CA GLY A 154 -4.71 5.74 -8.10
C GLY A 154 -3.69 5.83 -9.24
N VAL A 155 -3.44 4.73 -9.95
CA VAL A 155 -2.55 4.72 -11.13
C VAL A 155 -3.05 5.67 -12.22
N VAL A 156 -4.35 5.67 -12.51
CA VAL A 156 -4.94 6.55 -13.54
C VAL A 156 -4.78 8.03 -13.15
N ILE A 157 -5.11 8.37 -11.90
CA ILE A 157 -4.95 9.73 -11.38
C ILE A 157 -3.47 10.12 -11.44
N GLY A 158 -2.55 9.27 -10.95
CA GLY A 158 -1.13 9.53 -10.99
C GLY A 158 -0.62 9.79 -12.40
N ASN A 159 -1.00 8.98 -13.37
CA ASN A 159 -0.59 9.18 -14.76
C ASN A 159 -1.13 10.48 -15.37
N TYR A 160 -2.38 10.84 -15.05
CA TYR A 160 -2.97 12.10 -15.53
C TYR A 160 -2.20 13.34 -15.04
N PHE A 161 -1.73 13.32 -13.79
CA PHE A 161 -0.95 14.40 -13.20
C PHE A 161 0.56 14.29 -13.49
N GLY A 162 1.08 13.11 -13.83
CA GLY A 162 2.52 12.82 -13.88
C GLY A 162 3.30 13.44 -15.03
N GLY A 163 2.65 13.76 -16.16
CA GLY A 163 3.35 14.28 -17.34
C GLY A 163 4.03 15.65 -17.14
N LYS A 164 3.67 16.40 -16.11
CA LYS A 164 4.17 17.76 -15.85
C LYS A 164 5.00 17.89 -14.56
N TYR A 165 4.92 16.90 -13.65
CA TYR A 165 5.44 17.04 -12.29
C TYR A 165 6.13 15.79 -11.75
N LYS A 166 6.72 14.93 -12.59
CA LYS A 166 7.28 13.62 -12.22
C LYS A 166 8.17 13.68 -10.95
N HIS A 167 9.22 14.50 -10.96
CA HIS A 167 10.17 14.59 -9.82
C HIS A 167 9.51 15.10 -8.52
N LYS A 168 8.63 16.11 -8.64
CA LYS A 168 7.91 16.64 -7.47
C LYS A 168 6.98 15.58 -6.89
N ALA A 169 6.38 14.77 -7.73
CA ALA A 169 5.46 13.74 -7.34
C ALA A 169 6.16 12.53 -6.70
N GLU A 170 7.32 12.11 -7.23
CA GLU A 170 8.17 11.08 -6.61
C GLU A 170 8.67 11.51 -5.23
N LEU A 171 9.10 12.78 -5.11
CA LEU A 171 9.48 13.36 -3.82
C LEU A 171 8.32 13.35 -2.82
N VAL A 172 7.14 13.83 -3.25
CA VAL A 172 5.93 13.86 -2.40
C VAL A 172 5.51 12.44 -2.02
N GLY A 173 5.53 11.50 -2.95
CA GLY A 173 5.22 10.10 -2.68
C GLY A 173 6.16 9.47 -1.66
N GLY A 174 7.46 9.69 -1.81
CA GLY A 174 8.46 9.24 -0.85
C GLY A 174 8.26 9.83 0.56
N ILE A 175 7.97 11.14 0.64
CA ILE A 175 7.65 11.82 1.90
C ILE A 175 6.40 11.21 2.54
N ILE A 176 5.34 10.98 1.77
CA ILE A 176 4.10 10.36 2.29
C ILE A 176 4.40 8.98 2.87
N LEU A 177 5.17 8.13 2.19
CA LEU A 177 5.52 6.79 2.68
C LEU A 177 6.32 6.85 3.99
N VAL A 178 7.30 7.76 4.09
CA VAL A 178 8.06 7.95 5.33
C VAL A 178 7.14 8.44 6.46
N LEU A 179 6.25 9.41 6.19
CA LEU A 179 5.31 9.91 7.19
C LEU A 179 4.33 8.83 7.64
N LEU A 180 3.86 7.96 6.74
CA LEU A 180 3.02 6.81 7.07
C LEU A 180 3.77 5.84 8.00
N GLY A 181 5.02 5.49 7.68
CA GLY A 181 5.85 4.65 8.53
C GLY A 181 6.05 5.25 9.92
N VAL A 182 6.36 6.54 10.00
CA VAL A 182 6.49 7.26 11.28
C VAL A 182 5.18 7.28 12.05
N ARG A 183 4.06 7.53 11.39
CA ARG A 183 2.73 7.52 12.01
C ARG A 183 2.42 6.16 12.64
N ILE A 184 2.64 5.06 11.91
CA ILE A 184 2.43 3.69 12.41
C ILE A 184 3.27 3.46 13.67
N LEU A 185 4.55 3.86 13.65
CA LEU A 185 5.45 3.73 14.79
C LEU A 185 4.96 4.54 16.00
N ILE A 186 4.53 5.79 15.80
CA ILE A 186 4.03 6.66 16.87
C ILE A 186 2.75 6.09 17.48
N GLN A 187 1.81 5.61 16.66
CA GLN A 187 0.56 5.00 17.15
C GLN A 187 0.85 3.80 18.06
N HIS A 188 1.81 2.96 17.67
CA HIS A 188 2.23 1.83 18.49
C HIS A 188 2.89 2.25 19.80
N LEU A 189 3.83 3.21 19.76
CA LEU A 189 4.54 3.68 20.97
C LEU A 189 3.64 4.46 21.92
N SER A 190 2.59 5.12 21.43
CA SER A 190 1.63 5.88 22.24
C SER A 190 0.56 5.02 22.88
N GLY A 191 0.53 3.72 22.62
CA GLY A 191 -0.48 2.79 23.17
C GLY A 191 -1.91 3.07 22.69
N LEU A 192 -2.07 3.77 21.57
CA LEU A 192 -3.34 4.12 20.91
C LEU A 192 -3.75 3.09 19.84
N ALA A 193 -3.10 1.94 19.80
CA ALA A 193 -3.44 0.83 18.91
C ALA A 193 -4.24 -0.23 19.66
#